data_d976f11962798b2c806f9c4e54ae1ea9
#
_entry.id   d976f11962798b2c806f9c4e54ae1ea9
#
_cell.length_a   1.000
_cell.length_b   1.000
_cell.length_c   1.000
_cell.angle_alpha   90.00
_cell.angle_beta   90.00
_cell.angle_gamma   90.00
#
_symmetry.space_group_name_H-M   'P 1'
#
loop_
_entity.id
_entity.type
_entity.pdbx_description
1 polymer ?
#
loop_
_entity_poly.entity_id
_entity_poly.type
_entity_poly.pdbx_seq_one_letter_code
_entity_poly.pdbx_strand_id
1 'polypeptide(L)'
;MQYIACYGDSLVQGFPFGPRYSWTAEVEKHTQIKMLNYGICGECCDDIVFRVRQYALPAYVQHILFLGGANDILQGRKLDAIMHDYQRLYDFCQEKNYSLCIILPFISADEWMNRHLLNLKQELEARFSEKAFLLDVQLAIGLDAGARKRAYLDGVHPLAGIYTAIGAYAAPKLQAWVQK
;
A
#
# COMPACT_ATOMS: atom_id res chain seq x y z
N MET A 1 -8.41 21.12 0.22
CA MET A 1 -8.19 19.88 -0.57
C MET A 1 -7.02 19.16 0.08
N GLN A 2 -7.16 17.87 0.40
CA GLN A 2 -6.10 17.07 1.01
C GLN A 2 -5.32 16.31 -0.06
N TYR A 3 -4.02 16.07 0.20
CA TYR A 3 -3.14 15.37 -0.71
C TYR A 3 -2.46 14.21 0.02
N ILE A 4 -2.45 13.02 -0.59
CA ILE A 4 -1.74 11.85 -0.10
C ILE A 4 -0.68 11.45 -1.13
N ALA A 5 0.58 11.38 -0.73
CA ALA A 5 1.64 10.80 -1.53
C ALA A 5 1.62 9.27 -1.39
N CYS A 6 1.25 8.57 -2.45
CA CYS A 6 1.06 7.11 -2.45
C CYS A 6 2.30 6.42 -3.00
N TYR A 7 3.14 5.92 -2.12
CA TYR A 7 4.36 5.19 -2.48
C TYR A 7 4.14 3.69 -2.43
N GLY A 8 4.69 2.99 -3.39
CA GLY A 8 4.62 1.53 -3.46
C GLY A 8 5.14 0.99 -4.78
N ASP A 9 4.83 -0.27 -4.99
CA ASP A 9 5.20 -1.04 -6.16
C ASP A 9 4.11 -1.06 -7.25
N SER A 10 4.02 -2.14 -8.02
CA SER A 10 3.01 -2.36 -9.06
C SER A 10 1.57 -2.31 -8.53
N LEU A 11 1.35 -2.68 -7.26
CA LEU A 11 0.03 -2.69 -6.63
C LEU A 11 -0.49 -1.28 -6.34
N VAL A 12 0.41 -0.31 -6.12
CA VAL A 12 0.06 1.11 -6.05
C VAL A 12 -0.05 1.71 -7.44
N GLN A 13 0.90 1.39 -8.34
CA GLN A 13 0.87 1.87 -9.71
C GLN A 13 -0.40 1.47 -10.46
N GLY A 14 -0.99 0.30 -10.13
CA GLY A 14 -2.18 -0.24 -10.79
C GLY A 14 -1.86 -1.09 -12.01
N PHE A 15 -0.75 -1.86 -11.96
CA PHE A 15 -0.36 -2.78 -13.03
C PHE A 15 -1.44 -3.86 -13.29
N PRO A 16 -1.73 -4.22 -14.56
CA PRO A 16 -1.11 -3.72 -15.80
C PRO A 16 -1.80 -2.48 -16.38
N PHE A 17 -2.82 -1.95 -15.74
CA PHE A 17 -3.72 -0.93 -16.30
C PHE A 17 -3.19 0.49 -16.13
N GLY A 18 -2.22 0.71 -15.23
CA GLY A 18 -1.59 1.99 -14.96
C GLY A 18 -2.35 2.88 -13.97
N PRO A 19 -1.75 4.04 -13.59
CA PRO A 19 -2.23 4.86 -12.47
C PRO A 19 -3.68 5.35 -12.59
N ARG A 20 -4.17 5.57 -13.82
CA ARG A 20 -5.56 6.02 -14.07
C ARG A 20 -6.62 4.97 -13.72
N TYR A 21 -6.22 3.70 -13.63
CA TYR A 21 -7.08 2.56 -13.30
C TYR A 21 -6.70 1.91 -11.98
N SER A 22 -5.75 2.50 -11.27
CA SER A 22 -5.36 2.10 -9.94
C SER A 22 -6.47 2.39 -8.93
N TRP A 23 -6.47 1.66 -7.83
CA TRP A 23 -7.35 1.91 -6.70
C TRP A 23 -7.18 3.33 -6.11
N THR A 24 -5.99 3.93 -6.26
CA THR A 24 -5.75 5.32 -5.84
C THR A 24 -6.59 6.30 -6.65
N ALA A 25 -6.71 6.11 -7.97
CA ALA A 25 -7.57 6.92 -8.81
C ALA A 25 -9.05 6.73 -8.47
N GLU A 26 -9.45 5.56 -8.02
CA GLU A 26 -10.82 5.31 -7.57
C GLU A 26 -11.12 6.03 -6.25
N VAL A 27 -10.16 6.09 -5.31
CA VAL A 27 -10.31 6.91 -4.09
C VAL A 27 -10.59 8.38 -4.44
N GLU A 28 -9.89 8.96 -5.43
CA GLU A 28 -10.14 10.34 -5.87
C GLU A 28 -11.57 10.58 -6.34
N LYS A 29 -12.18 9.59 -7.01
CA LYS A 29 -13.57 9.71 -7.49
C LYS A 29 -14.60 9.78 -6.38
N HIS A 30 -14.29 9.15 -5.24
CA HIS A 30 -15.20 9.04 -4.10
C HIS A 30 -14.92 10.03 -2.97
N THR A 31 -13.86 10.84 -3.10
CA THR A 31 -13.41 11.76 -2.05
C THR A 31 -12.97 13.09 -2.63
N GLN A 32 -12.65 14.06 -1.77
CA GLN A 32 -11.96 15.30 -2.17
C GLN A 32 -10.45 15.24 -1.97
N ILE A 33 -9.90 14.02 -1.85
CA ILE A 33 -8.47 13.78 -1.66
C ILE A 33 -7.80 13.65 -3.03
N LYS A 34 -6.62 14.25 -3.19
CA LYS A 34 -5.74 14.00 -4.33
C LYS A 34 -4.71 12.95 -3.98
N MET A 35 -4.71 11.86 -4.76
CA MET A 35 -3.82 10.72 -4.59
C MET A 35 -2.64 10.83 -5.56
N LEU A 36 -1.49 11.32 -5.08
CA LEU A 36 -0.27 11.42 -5.89
C LEU A 36 0.35 10.02 -6.00
N ASN A 37 0.09 9.33 -7.10
CA ASN A 37 0.54 7.95 -7.30
C ASN A 37 2.01 7.91 -7.70
N TYR A 38 2.87 7.44 -6.78
CA TYR A 38 4.30 7.20 -6.95
C TYR A 38 4.63 5.70 -6.92
N GLY A 39 3.73 4.84 -7.37
CA GLY A 39 3.97 3.41 -7.54
C GLY A 39 4.93 3.13 -8.69
N ILE A 40 5.91 2.25 -8.49
CA ILE A 40 6.84 1.77 -9.52
C ILE A 40 6.89 0.24 -9.47
N CYS A 41 6.60 -0.40 -10.61
CA CYS A 41 6.61 -1.85 -10.71
C CYS A 41 7.97 -2.46 -10.32
N GLY A 42 7.93 -3.55 -9.56
CA GLY A 42 9.11 -4.35 -9.24
C GLY A 42 9.94 -3.85 -8.06
N GLU A 43 9.65 -2.66 -7.53
CA GLU A 43 10.42 -2.14 -6.40
C GLU A 43 10.18 -2.92 -5.11
N CYS A 44 11.25 -3.14 -4.36
CA CYS A 44 11.25 -3.61 -2.97
C CYS A 44 11.11 -2.46 -1.98
N CYS A 45 10.87 -2.78 -0.72
CA CYS A 45 10.67 -1.77 0.33
C CYS A 45 11.85 -0.79 0.45
N ASP A 46 13.09 -1.27 0.32
CA ASP A 46 14.28 -0.41 0.40
C ASP A 46 14.35 0.60 -0.76
N ASP A 47 14.01 0.20 -1.99
CA ASP A 47 13.93 1.10 -3.14
C ASP A 47 12.88 2.18 -2.92
N ILE A 48 11.68 1.78 -2.49
CA ILE A 48 10.58 2.70 -2.25
C ILE A 48 10.94 3.69 -1.12
N VAL A 49 11.48 3.20 0.00
CA VAL A 49 11.91 4.03 1.13
C VAL A 49 13.05 4.97 0.75
N PHE A 50 13.97 4.52 -0.10
CA PHE A 50 15.01 5.39 -0.65
C PHE A 50 14.39 6.57 -1.40
N ARG A 51 13.42 6.32 -2.30
CA ARG A 51 12.73 7.38 -3.05
C ARG A 51 11.97 8.35 -2.15
N VAL A 52 11.24 7.84 -1.16
CA VAL A 52 10.52 8.68 -0.18
C VAL A 52 11.46 9.67 0.49
N ARG A 53 12.66 9.25 0.81
CA ARG A 53 13.66 10.06 1.53
C ARG A 53 14.46 11.00 0.67
N GLN A 54 14.62 10.69 -0.62
CA GLN A 54 15.42 11.49 -1.56
C GLN A 54 14.69 12.68 -2.14
N TYR A 55 13.39 12.56 -2.36
CA TYR A 55 12.63 13.59 -3.05
C TYR A 55 11.76 14.38 -2.07
N ALA A 56 11.98 15.69 -2.04
CA ALA A 56 11.13 16.58 -1.26
C ALA A 56 9.70 16.57 -1.81
N LEU A 57 8.74 16.28 -0.96
CA LEU A 57 7.33 16.43 -1.31
C LEU A 57 6.94 17.91 -1.31
N PRO A 58 5.97 18.32 -2.16
CA PRO A 58 5.40 19.66 -2.09
C PRO A 58 4.89 19.97 -0.68
N ALA A 59 5.06 21.21 -0.23
CA ALA A 59 4.71 21.62 1.14
C ALA A 59 3.23 21.41 1.52
N TYR A 60 2.35 21.28 0.53
CA TYR A 60 0.93 20.99 0.77
C TYR A 60 0.63 19.50 1.03
N VAL A 61 1.62 18.60 0.88
CA VAL A 61 1.47 17.17 1.17
C VAL A 61 1.86 16.92 2.61
N GLN A 62 0.91 16.44 3.39
CA GLN A 62 1.12 16.11 4.81
C GLN A 62 0.93 14.63 5.13
N HIS A 63 0.51 13.84 4.14
CA HIS A 63 0.16 12.43 4.31
C HIS A 63 0.95 11.56 3.34
N ILE A 64 1.57 10.52 3.87
CA ILE A 64 2.23 9.47 3.08
C ILE A 64 1.44 8.17 3.26
N LEU A 65 1.14 7.52 2.15
CA LEU A 65 0.59 6.18 2.10
C LEU A 65 1.64 5.26 1.51
N PHE A 66 1.85 4.11 2.14
CA PHE A 66 2.87 3.14 1.74
C PHE A 66 2.30 1.74 1.63
N LEU A 67 2.65 1.05 0.54
CA LEU A 67 2.40 -0.36 0.31
C LEU A 67 3.65 -0.99 -0.29
N GLY A 68 4.20 -2.03 0.35
CA GLY A 68 5.36 -2.76 -0.14
C GLY A 68 5.47 -4.14 0.50
N GLY A 69 6.50 -4.90 0.11
CA GLY A 69 6.83 -6.20 0.67
C GLY A 69 6.52 -7.39 -0.25
N ALA A 70 5.65 -7.23 -1.25
CA ALA A 70 5.34 -8.32 -2.19
C ALA A 70 6.58 -8.72 -3.01
N ASN A 71 7.27 -7.74 -3.60
CA ASN A 71 8.50 -7.99 -4.36
C ASN A 71 9.65 -8.46 -3.47
N ASP A 72 9.74 -7.94 -2.25
CA ASP A 72 10.71 -8.40 -1.25
C ASP A 72 10.59 -9.91 -1.01
N ILE A 73 9.37 -10.38 -0.78
CA ILE A 73 9.07 -11.81 -0.59
C ILE A 73 9.43 -12.61 -1.83
N LEU A 74 9.05 -12.15 -3.02
CA LEU A 74 9.37 -12.83 -4.28
C LEU A 74 10.87 -12.90 -4.54
N GLN A 75 11.64 -11.91 -4.11
CA GLN A 75 13.10 -11.86 -4.20
C GLN A 75 13.81 -12.52 -3.03
N GLY A 76 13.07 -13.12 -2.09
CA GLY A 76 13.63 -13.84 -0.94
C GLY A 76 14.27 -12.96 0.12
N ARG A 77 13.90 -11.66 0.20
CA ARG A 77 14.37 -10.78 1.28
C ARG A 77 13.80 -11.26 2.63
N LYS A 78 14.64 -11.19 3.66
CA LYS A 78 14.25 -11.60 5.01
C LYS A 78 13.23 -10.63 5.61
N LEU A 79 12.30 -11.15 6.39
CA LEU A 79 11.26 -10.35 7.08
C LEU A 79 11.86 -9.20 7.91
N ASP A 80 12.96 -9.46 8.65
CA ASP A 80 13.62 -8.42 9.45
C ASP A 80 14.15 -7.27 8.60
N ALA A 81 14.64 -7.54 7.38
CA ALA A 81 15.09 -6.49 6.46
C ALA A 81 13.90 -5.65 5.98
N ILE A 82 12.77 -6.28 5.63
CA ILE A 82 11.55 -5.60 5.24
C ILE A 82 11.05 -4.72 6.41
N MET A 83 10.99 -5.27 7.61
CA MET A 83 10.56 -4.54 8.80
C MET A 83 11.49 -3.39 9.18
N HIS A 84 12.80 -3.52 8.91
CA HIS A 84 13.75 -2.42 9.07
C HIS A 84 13.44 -1.27 8.11
N ASP A 85 13.07 -1.56 6.86
CA ASP A 85 12.71 -0.53 5.90
C ASP A 85 11.41 0.20 6.30
N TYR A 86 10.39 -0.53 6.80
CA TYR A 86 9.19 0.09 7.39
C TYR A 86 9.51 0.99 8.58
N GLN A 87 10.44 0.57 9.46
CA GLN A 87 10.86 1.41 10.58
C GLN A 87 11.57 2.69 10.09
N ARG A 88 12.47 2.58 9.12
CA ARG A 88 13.14 3.74 8.51
C ARG A 88 12.15 4.72 7.87
N LEU A 89 11.11 4.21 7.25
CA LEU A 89 10.02 5.03 6.70
C LEU A 89 9.28 5.76 7.82
N TYR A 90 8.89 5.04 8.87
CA TYR A 90 8.19 5.61 10.02
C TYR A 90 9.02 6.72 10.67
N ASP A 91 10.29 6.47 10.95
CA ASP A 91 11.20 7.45 11.57
C ASP A 91 11.33 8.71 10.71
N PHE A 92 11.44 8.53 9.38
CA PHE A 92 11.45 9.66 8.45
C PHE A 92 10.14 10.46 8.49
N CYS A 93 8.99 9.77 8.52
CA CYS A 93 7.69 10.45 8.61
C CYS A 93 7.57 11.25 9.91
N GLN A 94 8.06 10.70 11.03
CA GLN A 94 8.08 11.43 12.31
C GLN A 94 9.01 12.65 12.25
N GLU A 95 10.22 12.50 11.71
CA GLU A 95 11.17 13.61 11.55
C GLU A 95 10.59 14.76 10.72
N LYS A 96 9.85 14.43 9.67
CA LYS A 96 9.28 15.41 8.73
C LYS A 96 7.83 15.83 9.04
N ASN A 97 7.26 15.32 10.13
CA ASN A 97 5.86 15.54 10.52
C ASN A 97 4.84 15.12 9.45
N TYR A 98 5.12 14.02 8.74
CA TYR A 98 4.14 13.38 7.87
C TYR A 98 3.28 12.39 8.65
N SER A 99 1.97 12.41 8.43
CA SER A 99 1.09 11.32 8.86
C SER A 99 1.30 10.11 7.94
N LEU A 100 1.48 8.92 8.52
CA LEU A 100 1.74 7.68 7.78
C LEU A 100 0.51 6.77 7.78
N CYS A 101 0.10 6.34 6.58
CA CYS A 101 -0.80 5.20 6.37
C CYS A 101 -0.01 4.03 5.79
N ILE A 102 -0.09 2.87 6.41
CA ILE A 102 0.44 1.62 5.89
C ILE A 102 -0.73 0.79 5.38
N ILE A 103 -0.73 0.50 4.09
CA ILE A 103 -1.64 -0.51 3.52
C ILE A 103 -1.08 -1.88 3.88
N LEU A 104 -1.88 -2.70 4.55
CA LEU A 104 -1.48 -4.06 4.87
C LEU A 104 -1.37 -4.90 3.58
N PRO A 105 -0.42 -5.84 3.51
CA PRO A 105 -0.18 -6.63 2.32
C PRO A 105 -1.43 -7.33 1.79
N PHE A 106 -1.64 -7.28 0.49
CA PHE A 106 -2.72 -8.01 -0.19
C PHE A 106 -2.41 -9.51 -0.17
N ILE A 107 -3.35 -10.31 0.30
CA ILE A 107 -3.22 -11.76 0.25
C ILE A 107 -3.50 -12.21 -1.18
N SER A 108 -2.53 -12.83 -1.79
CA SER A 108 -2.48 -13.23 -3.20
C SER A 108 -3.28 -14.52 -3.49
N ALA A 109 -3.27 -14.99 -4.73
CA ALA A 109 -3.78 -16.32 -5.07
C ALA A 109 -2.75 -17.44 -4.84
N ASP A 110 -1.49 -17.11 -4.54
CA ASP A 110 -0.40 -18.06 -4.31
C ASP A 110 -0.23 -18.39 -2.82
N GLU A 111 -0.39 -19.66 -2.45
CA GLU A 111 -0.36 -20.10 -1.05
C GLU A 111 1.06 -20.04 -0.42
N TRP A 112 2.13 -20.19 -1.22
CA TRP A 112 3.48 -20.03 -0.69
C TRP A 112 3.73 -18.55 -0.32
N MET A 113 3.38 -17.65 -1.22
CA MET A 113 3.51 -16.21 -1.01
C MET A 113 2.66 -15.75 0.18
N ASN A 114 1.45 -16.29 0.33
CA ASN A 114 0.51 -15.94 1.39
C ASN A 114 1.06 -16.20 2.79
N ARG A 115 1.82 -17.27 3.00
CA ARG A 115 2.45 -17.53 4.30
C ARG A 115 3.39 -16.39 4.71
N HIS A 116 4.14 -15.85 3.77
CA HIS A 116 5.06 -14.74 4.01
C HIS A 116 4.33 -13.40 4.13
N LEU A 117 3.32 -13.14 3.30
CA LEU A 117 2.48 -11.95 3.38
C LEU A 117 1.71 -11.86 4.71
N LEU A 118 1.19 -13.00 5.20
CA LEU A 118 0.52 -13.05 6.51
C LEU A 118 1.48 -12.78 7.66
N ASN A 119 2.70 -13.33 7.62
CA ASN A 119 3.72 -13.03 8.60
C ASN A 119 4.09 -11.53 8.59
N LEU A 120 4.30 -10.95 7.40
CA LEU A 120 4.57 -9.53 7.27
C LEU A 120 3.40 -8.70 7.82
N LYS A 121 2.17 -9.06 7.50
CA LYS A 121 0.97 -8.39 8.02
C LYS A 121 0.94 -8.40 9.55
N GLN A 122 1.15 -9.55 10.18
CA GLN A 122 1.17 -9.70 11.64
C GLN A 122 2.25 -8.83 12.29
N GLU A 123 3.46 -8.80 11.72
CA GLU A 123 4.54 -7.95 12.22
C GLU A 123 4.22 -6.45 12.07
N LEU A 124 3.61 -6.05 10.95
CA LEU A 124 3.17 -4.67 10.76
C LEU A 124 2.10 -4.26 11.79
N GLU A 125 1.11 -5.12 12.00
CA GLU A 125 0.07 -4.89 13.02
C GLU A 125 0.68 -4.79 14.41
N ALA A 126 1.58 -5.71 14.79
CA ALA A 126 2.23 -5.71 16.10
C ALA A 126 3.09 -4.46 16.36
N ARG A 127 3.80 -3.94 15.33
CA ARG A 127 4.75 -2.83 15.52
C ARG A 127 4.18 -1.45 15.25
N PHE A 128 3.13 -1.34 14.42
CA PHE A 128 2.66 -0.04 13.92
C PHE A 128 1.20 0.30 14.21
N SER A 129 0.41 -0.59 14.82
CA SER A 129 -1.02 -0.34 15.08
C SER A 129 -1.29 0.93 15.90
N GLU A 130 -0.38 1.31 16.80
CA GLU A 130 -0.50 2.52 17.61
C GLU A 130 0.33 3.71 17.07
N LYS A 131 1.09 3.49 15.99
CA LYS A 131 2.05 4.46 15.45
C LYS A 131 1.65 5.04 14.11
N ALA A 132 0.91 4.27 13.30
CA ALA A 132 0.49 4.64 11.96
C ALA A 132 -0.95 4.20 11.72
N PHE A 133 -1.60 4.79 10.72
CA PHE A 133 -2.89 4.29 10.29
C PHE A 133 -2.70 3.03 9.45
N LEU A 134 -3.14 1.89 9.95
CA LEU A 134 -3.10 0.63 9.21
C LEU A 134 -4.42 0.43 8.47
N LEU A 135 -4.33 0.18 7.17
CA LEU A 135 -5.50 -0.04 6.33
C LEU A 135 -5.45 -1.42 5.68
N ASP A 136 -6.34 -2.31 6.13
CA ASP A 136 -6.58 -3.61 5.51
C ASP A 136 -7.68 -3.47 4.46
N VAL A 137 -7.36 -3.82 3.22
CA VAL A 137 -8.29 -3.81 2.09
C VAL A 137 -8.72 -5.22 1.63
N GLN A 138 -8.34 -6.26 2.37
CA GLN A 138 -8.57 -7.65 2.00
C GLN A 138 -10.05 -7.99 1.79
N LEU A 139 -10.96 -7.34 2.52
CA LEU A 139 -12.41 -7.53 2.33
C LEU A 139 -12.89 -7.15 0.93
N ALA A 140 -12.25 -6.16 0.31
CA ALA A 140 -12.58 -5.75 -1.06
C ALA A 140 -12.08 -6.74 -2.13
N ILE A 141 -11.06 -7.54 -1.80
CA ILE A 141 -10.46 -8.52 -2.70
C ILE A 141 -11.20 -9.87 -2.57
N GLY A 142 -11.57 -10.24 -1.33
CA GLY A 142 -12.18 -11.51 -0.96
C GLY A 142 -11.34 -12.30 0.04
N LEU A 143 -12.01 -13.03 0.92
CA LEU A 143 -11.37 -13.74 2.03
C LEU A 143 -11.07 -15.21 1.69
N ASP A 144 -11.93 -15.86 0.92
CA ASP A 144 -11.74 -17.27 0.58
C ASP A 144 -10.81 -17.46 -0.63
N ALA A 145 -10.23 -18.67 -0.75
CA ALA A 145 -9.27 -19.00 -1.81
C ALA A 145 -9.90 -18.91 -3.21
N GLY A 146 -11.19 -19.22 -3.36
CA GLY A 146 -11.89 -19.14 -4.63
C GLY A 146 -12.11 -17.68 -5.08
N ALA A 147 -12.45 -16.79 -4.15
CA ALA A 147 -12.56 -15.36 -4.43
C ALA A 147 -11.20 -14.79 -4.84
N ARG A 148 -10.13 -15.09 -4.09
CA ARG A 148 -8.77 -14.64 -4.43
C ARG A 148 -8.33 -15.13 -5.80
N LYS A 149 -8.59 -16.39 -6.14
CA LYS A 149 -8.23 -16.94 -7.45
C LYS A 149 -8.88 -16.21 -8.62
N ARG A 150 -10.09 -15.65 -8.42
CA ARG A 150 -10.81 -14.86 -9.42
C ARG A 150 -10.48 -13.36 -9.37
N ALA A 151 -9.81 -12.89 -8.32
CA ALA A 151 -9.50 -11.48 -8.13
C ALA A 151 -8.23 -11.03 -8.83
N TYR A 152 -7.34 -11.96 -9.15
CA TYR A 152 -6.01 -11.67 -9.66
C TYR A 152 -5.81 -12.14 -11.11
N LEU A 153 -5.04 -11.34 -11.86
CA LEU A 153 -4.69 -11.65 -13.25
C LEU A 153 -3.66 -12.79 -13.34
N ASP A 154 -2.64 -12.73 -12.50
CA ASP A 154 -1.46 -13.62 -12.49
C ASP A 154 -1.17 -14.20 -11.08
N GLY A 155 -2.13 -14.09 -10.20
CA GLY A 155 -2.02 -14.52 -8.81
C GLY A 155 -1.59 -13.41 -7.85
N VAL A 156 -1.04 -12.31 -8.33
CA VAL A 156 -0.52 -11.18 -7.52
C VAL A 156 -1.21 -9.87 -7.86
N HIS A 157 -1.40 -9.57 -9.15
CA HIS A 157 -1.93 -8.29 -9.60
C HIS A 157 -3.46 -8.34 -9.75
N PRO A 158 -4.19 -7.48 -9.03
CA PRO A 158 -5.65 -7.41 -9.10
C PRO A 158 -6.19 -7.13 -10.50
N LEU A 159 -7.33 -7.72 -10.82
CA LEU A 159 -8.11 -7.33 -12.00
C LEU A 159 -8.66 -5.90 -11.84
N ALA A 160 -8.97 -5.24 -12.96
CA ALA A 160 -9.45 -3.85 -12.96
C ALA A 160 -10.65 -3.62 -12.03
N GLY A 161 -11.64 -4.52 -12.03
CA GLY A 161 -12.80 -4.45 -11.13
C GLY A 161 -12.43 -4.57 -9.66
N ILE A 162 -11.36 -5.30 -9.34
CA ILE A 162 -10.85 -5.43 -7.97
C ILE A 162 -10.13 -4.15 -7.54
N TYR A 163 -9.34 -3.51 -8.41
CA TYR A 163 -8.79 -2.18 -8.13
C TYR A 163 -9.90 -1.16 -7.82
N THR A 164 -11.00 -1.18 -8.59
CA THR A 164 -12.18 -0.35 -8.32
C THR A 164 -12.77 -0.67 -6.93
N ALA A 165 -12.97 -1.94 -6.60
CA ALA A 165 -13.50 -2.36 -5.30
C ALA A 165 -12.59 -1.96 -4.13
N ILE A 166 -11.26 -2.11 -4.27
CA ILE A 166 -10.27 -1.66 -3.28
C ILE A 166 -10.39 -0.15 -3.06
N GLY A 167 -10.44 0.64 -4.14
CA GLY A 167 -10.54 2.10 -4.03
C GLY A 167 -11.84 2.56 -3.36
N ALA A 168 -12.97 2.01 -3.76
CA ALA A 168 -14.27 2.30 -3.15
C ALA A 168 -14.31 1.94 -1.66
N TYR A 169 -13.68 0.81 -1.27
CA TYR A 169 -13.57 0.38 0.12
C TYR A 169 -12.63 1.27 0.95
N ALA A 170 -11.51 1.71 0.36
CA ALA A 170 -10.51 2.53 1.03
C ALA A 170 -10.95 3.99 1.21
N ALA A 171 -11.74 4.52 0.26
CA ALA A 171 -12.12 5.92 0.19
C ALA A 171 -12.67 6.50 1.50
N PRO A 172 -13.73 5.96 2.13
CA PRO A 172 -14.28 6.53 3.37
C PRO A 172 -13.29 6.45 4.54
N LYS A 173 -12.42 5.44 4.55
CA LYS A 173 -11.42 5.24 5.60
C LYS A 173 -10.28 6.25 5.50
N LEU A 174 -9.80 6.48 4.28
CA LEU A 174 -8.78 7.50 4.01
C LEU A 174 -9.34 8.91 4.23
N GLN A 175 -10.61 9.15 3.84
CA GLN A 175 -11.26 10.43 4.12
C GLN A 175 -11.33 10.73 5.62
N ALA A 176 -11.67 9.74 6.44
CA ALA A 176 -11.70 9.88 7.90
C ALA A 176 -10.29 10.04 8.49
N TRP A 177 -9.28 9.39 7.92
CA TRP A 177 -7.90 9.48 8.39
C TRP A 177 -7.29 10.87 8.18
N VAL A 178 -7.46 11.47 7.00
CA VAL A 178 -6.87 12.80 6.69
C VAL A 178 -7.56 13.95 7.40
N GLN A 179 -8.65 13.72 8.11
CA GLN A 179 -9.40 14.71 8.89
C GLN A 179 -9.01 14.73 10.37
N LYS A 180 -8.18 13.80 10.82
CA LYS A 180 -7.67 13.72 12.20
C LYS A 180 -6.47 14.62 12.40
#